data_2913c36c2eadce88f93618b3faf343fa
#
_entry.id   2913c36c2eadce88f93618b3faf343fa
#
_cell.length_a   1.000
_cell.length_b   1.000
_cell.length_c   1.000
_cell.angle_alpha   90.00
_cell.angle_beta   90.00
_cell.angle_gamma   90.00
#
_symmetry.space_group_name_H-M   'P 1'
#
loop_
_entity.id
_entity.type
_entity.pdbx_description
1 polymer ?
#
loop_
_entity_poly.entity_id
_entity_poly.type
_entity_poly.pdbx_seq_one_letter_code
_entity_poly.pdbx_strand_id
1 'polypeptide(L)'
;MAYLALYRKWRPRTFSEVVGQKHISIPLRRAIEQDRLAHAYLFSGPRGTGKTSMAKILAKAVNCEHLEEGNPCNSCEICREINAGASLDVYEIDAASNRGIEEIRALKESVRTLPAACRKKVYIIDEVHMLTKEAFNALLKTLEEPPSHVLFILATTEPEKIPLTILSRCQRYEFHRISVEDIKQHLLYIAKESDMPLTEDAADLIAVRADGGLRDALSLLDQCSSATEAATLDAAEVYDLLGLTGKDQIITLSHHIFNGESGETLTLFYRI
;
A
#
# COMPACT_ATOMS: atom_id res chain seq x y z
N MET A 1 -13.78 4.50 -22.28
CA MET A 1 -12.53 4.19 -21.57
C MET A 1 -12.79 3.06 -20.59
N ALA A 2 -11.86 2.14 -20.38
CA ALA A 2 -12.05 1.11 -19.37
C ALA A 2 -12.09 1.76 -17.97
N TYR A 3 -13.01 1.32 -17.14
CA TYR A 3 -13.12 1.77 -15.75
C TYR A 3 -11.83 1.43 -14.98
N LEU A 4 -11.28 2.40 -14.27
CA LEU A 4 -10.08 2.23 -13.44
C LEU A 4 -10.45 2.53 -11.99
N ALA A 5 -10.34 1.51 -11.13
CA ALA A 5 -10.64 1.63 -9.71
C ALA A 5 -9.87 2.76 -9.03
N LEU A 6 -10.51 3.47 -8.10
CA LEU A 6 -9.96 4.65 -7.42
C LEU A 6 -8.60 4.39 -6.78
N TYR A 7 -8.39 3.25 -6.12
CA TYR A 7 -7.12 2.90 -5.50
C TYR A 7 -5.97 2.72 -6.50
N ARG A 8 -6.26 2.51 -7.80
CA ARG A 8 -5.26 2.49 -8.88
C ARG A 8 -5.03 3.87 -9.46
N LYS A 9 -6.11 4.63 -9.71
CA LYS A 9 -6.07 5.99 -10.26
C LYS A 9 -5.31 6.94 -9.32
N TRP A 10 -5.58 6.83 -8.01
CA TRP A 10 -5.03 7.68 -6.96
C TRP A 10 -3.83 7.05 -6.22
N ARG A 11 -3.15 6.11 -6.87
CA ARG A 11 -1.92 5.56 -6.31
C ARG A 11 -0.83 6.64 -6.28
N PRO A 12 -0.19 6.91 -5.12
CA PRO A 12 0.82 7.96 -5.01
C PRO A 12 2.00 7.70 -5.96
N ARG A 13 2.47 8.75 -6.60
CA ARG A 13 3.55 8.74 -7.60
C ARG A 13 4.82 9.40 -7.09
N THR A 14 4.74 10.16 -5.99
CA THR A 14 5.85 10.85 -5.32
C THR A 14 5.82 10.55 -3.82
N PHE A 15 6.95 10.75 -3.13
CA PHE A 15 7.01 10.61 -1.67
C PHE A 15 6.11 11.62 -0.96
N SER A 16 5.91 12.78 -1.55
CA SER A 16 5.09 13.87 -0.99
C SER A 16 3.60 13.55 -1.00
N GLU A 17 3.15 12.69 -1.93
CA GLU A 17 1.76 12.23 -2.03
C GLU A 17 1.42 11.09 -1.06
N VAL A 18 2.42 10.48 -0.41
CA VAL A 18 2.18 9.36 0.49
C VAL A 18 1.57 9.85 1.81
N VAL A 19 0.36 9.41 2.11
CA VAL A 19 -0.41 9.81 3.29
C VAL A 19 0.08 9.05 4.53
N GLY A 20 0.21 9.75 5.66
CA GLY A 20 0.43 9.17 7.00
C GLY A 20 1.82 8.58 7.28
N GLN A 21 2.76 8.54 6.29
CA GLN A 21 4.06 7.85 6.43
C GLN A 21 5.27 8.81 6.35
N LYS A 22 5.16 10.03 6.90
CA LYS A 22 6.23 11.04 6.85
C LYS A 22 7.54 10.58 7.47
N HIS A 23 7.48 9.73 8.51
CA HIS A 23 8.64 9.15 9.18
C HIS A 23 9.44 8.19 8.27
N ILE A 24 8.88 7.75 7.15
CA ILE A 24 9.54 6.92 6.13
C ILE A 24 9.91 7.77 4.90
N SER A 25 8.96 8.55 4.38
CA SER A 25 9.16 9.29 3.13
C SER A 25 10.25 10.35 3.24
N ILE A 26 10.35 11.07 4.37
CA ILE A 26 11.37 12.10 4.58
C ILE A 26 12.79 11.52 4.63
N PRO A 27 13.10 10.47 5.44
CA PRO A 27 14.41 9.85 5.43
C PRO A 27 14.82 9.25 4.08
N LEU A 28 13.88 8.61 3.35
CA LEU A 28 14.15 8.06 2.02
C LEU A 28 14.51 9.14 1.01
N ARG A 29 13.76 10.26 0.99
CA ARG A 29 14.08 11.42 0.14
C ARG A 29 15.49 11.95 0.41
N ARG A 30 15.84 12.16 1.70
CA ARG A 30 17.18 12.61 2.09
C ARG A 30 18.28 11.63 1.68
N ALA A 31 18.02 10.32 1.81
CA ALA A 31 18.98 9.31 1.40
C ALA A 31 19.24 9.36 -0.13
N ILE A 32 18.20 9.62 -0.92
CA ILE A 32 18.30 9.80 -2.38
C ILE A 32 19.09 11.06 -2.72
N GLU A 33 18.75 12.21 -2.11
CA GLU A 33 19.43 13.48 -2.33
C GLU A 33 20.94 13.44 -1.98
N GLN A 34 21.28 12.64 -0.97
CA GLN A 34 22.66 12.47 -0.50
C GLN A 34 23.42 11.31 -1.15
N ASP A 35 22.78 10.58 -2.08
CA ASP A 35 23.29 9.34 -2.69
C ASP A 35 23.77 8.31 -1.65
N ARG A 36 23.04 8.20 -0.53
CA ARG A 36 23.32 7.31 0.60
C ARG A 36 22.26 6.22 0.71
N LEU A 37 22.12 5.45 -0.35
CA LEU A 37 21.15 4.36 -0.42
C LEU A 37 21.73 3.06 0.15
N ALA A 38 20.93 2.38 0.96
CA ALA A 38 21.21 1.00 1.32
C ALA A 38 20.99 0.08 0.12
N HIS A 39 21.65 -1.07 0.12
CA HIS A 39 21.47 -2.09 -0.93
C HIS A 39 20.16 -2.87 -0.81
N ALA A 40 19.58 -2.91 0.39
CA ALA A 40 18.32 -3.60 0.66
C ALA A 40 17.46 -2.85 1.69
N TYR A 41 16.18 -2.77 1.40
CA TYR A 41 15.16 -2.19 2.27
C TYR A 41 14.12 -3.24 2.62
N LEU A 42 13.63 -3.22 3.86
CA LEU A 42 12.47 -3.98 4.28
C LEU A 42 11.37 -3.04 4.74
N PHE A 43 10.25 -3.06 4.04
CA PHE A 43 9.02 -2.33 4.37
C PHE A 43 8.03 -3.29 5.04
N SER A 44 7.80 -3.10 6.32
CA SER A 44 6.87 -3.92 7.12
C SER A 44 5.69 -3.11 7.61
N GLY A 45 4.57 -3.76 7.89
CA GLY A 45 3.39 -3.13 8.47
C GLY A 45 2.06 -3.56 7.85
N PRO A 46 0.92 -3.04 8.34
CA PRO A 46 -0.41 -3.48 7.94
C PRO A 46 -0.68 -3.34 6.43
N ARG A 47 -1.66 -4.12 5.95
CA ARG A 47 -2.13 -4.02 4.56
C ARG A 47 -2.70 -2.62 4.27
N GLY A 48 -2.59 -2.18 3.02
CA GLY A 48 -3.22 -0.92 2.59
C GLY A 48 -2.48 0.36 3.01
N THR A 49 -1.35 0.28 3.74
CA THR A 49 -0.61 1.44 4.28
C THR A 49 0.40 2.07 3.31
N GLY A 50 0.55 1.52 2.09
CA GLY A 50 1.37 2.13 1.03
C GLY A 50 2.75 1.51 0.80
N LYS A 51 3.08 0.34 1.38
CA LYS A 51 4.39 -0.34 1.23
C LYS A 51 4.82 -0.50 -0.24
N THR A 52 4.00 -1.14 -1.05
CA THR A 52 4.29 -1.39 -2.47
C THR A 52 4.32 -0.09 -3.29
N SER A 53 3.51 0.92 -2.93
CA SER A 53 3.56 2.24 -3.57
C SER A 53 4.87 2.96 -3.26
N MET A 54 5.30 2.95 -1.99
CA MET A 54 6.59 3.51 -1.56
C MET A 54 7.77 2.80 -2.26
N ALA A 55 7.70 1.47 -2.42
CA ALA A 55 8.70 0.69 -3.14
C ALA A 55 8.83 1.15 -4.61
N LYS A 56 7.70 1.36 -5.29
CA LYS A 56 7.69 1.88 -6.68
C LYS A 56 8.21 3.31 -6.77
N ILE A 57 7.86 4.16 -5.81
CA ILE A 57 8.36 5.54 -5.77
C ILE A 57 9.88 5.53 -5.56
N LEU A 58 10.39 4.70 -4.65
CA LEU A 58 11.83 4.55 -4.41
C LEU A 58 12.53 4.02 -5.67
N ALA A 59 12.00 3.00 -6.34
CA ALA A 59 12.55 2.45 -7.58
C ALA A 59 12.64 3.50 -8.70
N LYS A 60 11.61 4.36 -8.82
CA LYS A 60 11.66 5.50 -9.75
C LYS A 60 12.69 6.55 -9.34
N ALA A 61 12.70 6.94 -8.07
CA ALA A 61 13.54 8.01 -7.58
C ALA A 61 15.04 7.69 -7.73
N VAL A 62 15.46 6.44 -7.46
CA VAL A 62 16.87 6.03 -7.63
C VAL A 62 17.31 6.01 -9.11
N ASN A 63 16.36 5.91 -10.02
CA ASN A 63 16.61 5.82 -11.46
C ASN A 63 16.20 7.07 -12.25
N CYS A 64 15.58 8.05 -11.60
CA CYS A 64 15.07 9.25 -12.24
C CYS A 64 16.19 10.14 -12.76
N GLU A 65 16.03 10.64 -13.98
CA GLU A 65 16.98 11.57 -14.59
C GLU A 65 16.88 12.99 -14.01
N HIS A 66 15.67 13.37 -13.56
CA HIS A 66 15.36 14.72 -13.11
C HIS A 66 14.62 14.66 -11.76
N LEU A 67 15.38 14.51 -10.68
CA LEU A 67 14.81 14.53 -9.33
C LEU A 67 14.37 15.95 -8.94
N GLU A 68 13.19 16.05 -8.35
CA GLU A 68 12.65 17.29 -7.79
C GLU A 68 12.56 17.14 -6.27
N GLU A 69 13.47 17.78 -5.54
CA GLU A 69 13.56 17.64 -4.07
C GLU A 69 13.50 16.18 -3.59
N GLY A 70 14.25 15.28 -4.21
CA GLY A 70 14.26 13.85 -3.90
C GLY A 70 13.04 13.07 -4.36
N ASN A 71 12.05 13.69 -5.01
CA ASN A 71 10.93 13.01 -5.66
C ASN A 71 11.25 12.65 -7.12
N PRO A 72 10.71 11.54 -7.63
CA PRO A 72 10.80 11.22 -9.06
C PRO A 72 9.95 12.20 -9.88
N CYS A 73 10.44 12.67 -11.02
CA CYS A 73 9.76 13.64 -11.88
C CYS A 73 8.50 13.10 -12.57
N ASN A 74 8.33 11.79 -12.66
CA ASN A 74 7.23 11.08 -13.35
C ASN A 74 7.07 11.41 -14.85
N SER A 75 7.95 12.22 -15.44
CA SER A 75 7.89 12.70 -16.82
C SER A 75 9.02 12.20 -17.72
N CYS A 76 10.20 11.83 -17.18
CA CYS A 76 11.29 11.24 -17.96
C CYS A 76 10.92 9.84 -18.46
N GLU A 77 11.68 9.34 -19.43
CA GLU A 77 11.42 8.03 -20.07
C GLU A 77 11.42 6.90 -19.05
N ILE A 78 12.44 6.83 -18.20
CA ILE A 78 12.58 5.83 -17.13
C ILE A 78 11.37 5.85 -16.18
N CYS A 79 10.94 7.03 -15.73
CA CYS A 79 9.78 7.15 -14.85
C CYS A 79 8.48 6.66 -15.52
N ARG A 80 8.31 6.96 -16.82
CA ARG A 80 7.14 6.51 -17.60
C ARG A 80 7.12 5.00 -17.78
N GLU A 81 8.25 4.40 -18.12
CA GLU A 81 8.39 2.94 -18.25
C GLU A 81 8.10 2.21 -16.95
N ILE A 82 8.65 2.70 -15.80
CA ILE A 82 8.39 2.11 -14.49
C ILE A 82 6.91 2.25 -14.11
N ASN A 83 6.29 3.42 -14.39
CA ASN A 83 4.86 3.60 -14.13
C ASN A 83 3.98 2.68 -15.00
N ALA A 84 4.40 2.38 -16.22
CA ALA A 84 3.72 1.46 -17.14
C ALA A 84 3.99 -0.02 -16.82
N GLY A 85 4.95 -0.32 -15.93
CA GLY A 85 5.41 -1.70 -15.65
C GLY A 85 6.18 -2.32 -16.82
N ALA A 86 6.77 -1.50 -17.70
CA ALA A 86 7.48 -1.92 -18.92
C ALA A 86 9.01 -1.88 -18.77
N SER A 87 9.52 -1.37 -17.65
CA SER A 87 10.97 -1.28 -17.41
C SER A 87 11.61 -2.66 -17.28
N LEU A 88 12.71 -2.88 -18.02
CA LEU A 88 13.51 -4.10 -17.96
C LEU A 88 14.44 -4.18 -16.74
N ASP A 89 14.57 -3.08 -16.00
CA ASP A 89 15.47 -2.96 -14.85
C ASP A 89 14.72 -2.87 -13.51
N VAL A 90 13.38 -2.86 -13.52
CA VAL A 90 12.56 -2.87 -12.30
C VAL A 90 11.64 -4.09 -12.31
N TYR A 91 11.94 -5.04 -11.43
CA TYR A 91 11.23 -6.30 -11.32
C TYR A 91 10.29 -6.27 -10.13
N GLU A 92 9.00 -6.51 -10.38
CA GLU A 92 8.01 -6.71 -9.32
C GLU A 92 7.67 -8.19 -9.23
N ILE A 93 7.90 -8.77 -8.06
CA ILE A 93 7.63 -10.16 -7.75
C ILE A 93 6.63 -10.19 -6.59
N ASP A 94 5.44 -10.70 -6.83
CA ASP A 94 4.50 -11.05 -5.78
C ASP A 94 4.84 -12.46 -5.28
N ALA A 95 5.39 -12.53 -4.07
CA ALA A 95 5.76 -13.81 -3.47
C ALA A 95 4.54 -14.69 -3.12
N ALA A 96 3.33 -14.13 -3.07
CA ALA A 96 2.11 -14.92 -2.90
C ALA A 96 1.83 -15.81 -4.12
N SER A 97 2.14 -15.31 -5.31
CA SER A 97 2.00 -16.03 -6.59
C SER A 97 3.27 -16.76 -7.02
N ASN A 98 4.46 -16.28 -6.58
CA ASN A 98 5.78 -16.75 -7.00
C ASN A 98 6.61 -17.19 -5.78
N ARG A 99 6.18 -18.26 -5.09
CA ARG A 99 6.76 -18.73 -3.81
C ARG A 99 8.02 -19.58 -3.96
N GLY A 100 8.29 -20.06 -5.17
CA GLY A 100 9.24 -21.12 -5.42
C GLY A 100 10.69 -20.71 -5.45
N ILE A 101 11.58 -21.71 -5.38
CA ILE A 101 13.02 -21.51 -5.46
C ILE A 101 13.45 -21.15 -6.90
N GLU A 102 12.68 -21.59 -7.91
CA GLU A 102 13.05 -21.38 -9.32
C GLU A 102 12.95 -19.90 -9.71
N GLU A 103 11.92 -19.17 -9.23
CA GLU A 103 11.78 -17.74 -9.45
C GLU A 103 12.92 -16.96 -8.81
N ILE A 104 13.33 -17.35 -7.60
CA ILE A 104 14.47 -16.72 -6.92
C ILE A 104 15.81 -17.09 -7.56
N ARG A 105 15.93 -18.28 -8.15
CA ARG A 105 17.11 -18.64 -8.95
C ARG A 105 17.20 -17.82 -10.23
N ALA A 106 16.11 -17.65 -10.95
CA ALA A 106 16.03 -16.79 -12.14
C ALA A 106 16.38 -15.32 -11.78
N LEU A 107 15.86 -14.80 -10.64
CA LEU A 107 16.21 -13.51 -10.11
C LEU A 107 17.72 -13.44 -9.85
N LYS A 108 18.32 -14.44 -9.21
CA LYS A 108 19.75 -14.47 -8.88
C LYS A 108 20.63 -14.43 -10.14
N GLU A 109 20.24 -15.07 -11.22
CA GLU A 109 20.98 -14.98 -12.48
C GLU A 109 20.82 -13.57 -13.10
N SER A 110 19.63 -12.96 -13.04
CA SER A 110 19.40 -11.61 -13.56
C SER A 110 20.15 -10.53 -12.77
N VAL A 111 20.40 -10.73 -11.47
CA VAL A 111 21.19 -9.82 -10.61
C VAL A 111 22.63 -9.66 -11.12
N ARG A 112 23.19 -10.68 -11.77
CA ARG A 112 24.57 -10.65 -12.28
C ARG A 112 24.76 -9.77 -13.50
N THR A 113 23.69 -9.46 -14.21
CA THR A 113 23.73 -8.62 -15.41
C THR A 113 23.57 -7.14 -15.05
N LEU A 114 24.27 -6.28 -15.75
CA LEU A 114 24.13 -4.83 -15.59
C LEU A 114 22.74 -4.34 -16.00
N PRO A 115 22.27 -3.19 -15.49
CA PRO A 115 21.05 -2.57 -15.98
C PRO A 115 21.13 -2.23 -17.47
N ALA A 116 19.99 -2.30 -18.16
CA ALA A 116 19.90 -1.99 -19.59
C ALA A 116 19.81 -0.48 -19.84
N ALA A 117 19.03 0.24 -19.04
CA ALA A 117 18.76 1.67 -19.21
C ALA A 117 18.88 2.45 -17.89
N CYS A 118 18.61 1.81 -16.75
CA CYS A 118 18.57 2.44 -15.45
C CYS A 118 19.96 2.54 -14.79
N ARG A 119 20.07 3.38 -13.73
CA ARG A 119 21.28 3.41 -12.88
C ARG A 119 21.38 2.17 -11.99
N LYS A 120 20.23 1.68 -11.52
CA LYS A 120 20.08 0.53 -10.63
C LYS A 120 19.06 -0.45 -11.17
N LYS A 121 19.37 -1.74 -11.07
CA LYS A 121 18.37 -2.80 -11.14
C LYS A 121 17.64 -2.88 -9.79
N VAL A 122 16.33 -2.77 -9.81
CA VAL A 122 15.51 -2.78 -8.60
C VAL A 122 14.62 -4.03 -8.57
N TYR A 123 14.71 -4.77 -7.49
CA TYR A 123 13.88 -5.93 -7.24
C TYR A 123 12.93 -5.66 -6.09
N ILE A 124 11.64 -5.50 -6.40
CA ILE A 124 10.56 -5.32 -5.44
C ILE A 124 9.94 -6.70 -5.21
N ILE A 125 10.06 -7.23 -4.00
CA ILE A 125 9.45 -8.51 -3.62
C ILE A 125 8.36 -8.21 -2.62
N ASP A 126 7.11 -8.26 -3.08
CA ASP A 126 5.93 -8.03 -2.25
C ASP A 126 5.51 -9.32 -1.54
N GLU A 127 4.94 -9.17 -0.34
CA GLU A 127 4.57 -10.27 0.58
C GLU A 127 5.69 -11.30 0.75
N VAL A 128 6.92 -10.82 0.93
CA VAL A 128 8.14 -11.63 0.97
C VAL A 128 8.10 -12.77 2.00
N HIS A 129 7.28 -12.67 3.06
CA HIS A 129 7.07 -13.73 4.05
C HIS A 129 6.47 -15.01 3.45
N MET A 130 5.90 -14.94 2.24
CA MET A 130 5.32 -16.09 1.53
C MET A 130 6.37 -16.94 0.81
N LEU A 131 7.62 -16.49 0.73
CA LEU A 131 8.72 -17.27 0.14
C LEU A 131 9.01 -18.52 0.97
N THR A 132 9.41 -19.60 0.30
CA THR A 132 9.88 -20.82 0.97
C THR A 132 11.22 -20.59 1.66
N LYS A 133 11.59 -21.45 2.62
CA LYS A 133 12.88 -21.38 3.30
C LYS A 133 14.05 -21.49 2.33
N GLU A 134 13.91 -22.34 1.31
CA GLU A 134 14.90 -22.53 0.25
C GLU A 134 15.07 -21.28 -0.60
N ALA A 135 13.99 -20.59 -0.91
CA ALA A 135 13.99 -19.31 -1.62
C ALA A 135 14.68 -18.19 -0.80
N PHE A 136 14.38 -18.10 0.50
CA PHE A 136 15.11 -17.19 1.41
C PHE A 136 16.61 -17.49 1.44
N ASN A 137 17.00 -18.75 1.57
CA ASN A 137 18.40 -19.15 1.57
C ASN A 137 19.12 -18.82 0.25
N ALA A 138 18.44 -18.95 -0.88
CA ALA A 138 18.97 -18.56 -2.17
C ALA A 138 19.21 -17.04 -2.28
N LEU A 139 18.35 -16.24 -1.66
CA LEU A 139 18.44 -14.77 -1.64
C LEU A 139 19.55 -14.26 -0.70
N LEU A 140 19.83 -14.97 0.41
CA LEU A 140 20.81 -14.55 1.43
C LEU A 140 22.16 -14.19 0.84
N LYS A 141 22.72 -15.05 -0.03
CA LYS A 141 24.03 -14.84 -0.64
C LYS A 141 24.12 -13.53 -1.42
N THR A 142 23.04 -13.18 -2.10
CA THR A 142 22.94 -11.94 -2.89
C THR A 142 22.75 -10.70 -2.01
N LEU A 143 22.08 -10.85 -0.85
CA LEU A 143 21.93 -9.78 0.13
C LEU A 143 23.21 -9.54 0.97
N GLU A 144 24.06 -10.55 1.10
CA GLU A 144 25.37 -10.43 1.78
C GLU A 144 26.38 -9.65 0.95
N GLU A 145 26.48 -9.98 -0.33
CA GLU A 145 27.41 -9.39 -1.28
C GLU A 145 26.66 -8.87 -2.53
N PRO A 146 25.82 -7.83 -2.38
CA PRO A 146 25.02 -7.33 -3.49
C PRO A 146 25.91 -6.59 -4.50
N PRO A 147 25.74 -6.80 -5.81
CA PRO A 147 26.37 -5.95 -6.81
C PRO A 147 25.98 -4.48 -6.60
N SER A 148 26.92 -3.57 -6.84
CA SER A 148 26.71 -2.14 -6.62
C SER A 148 25.55 -1.52 -7.42
N HIS A 149 25.17 -2.16 -8.53
CA HIS A 149 24.08 -1.75 -9.40
C HIS A 149 22.72 -2.31 -9.00
N VAL A 150 22.60 -3.07 -7.89
CA VAL A 150 21.36 -3.73 -7.47
C VAL A 150 20.80 -3.09 -6.22
N LEU A 151 19.46 -3.00 -6.19
CA LEU A 151 18.69 -2.55 -5.04
C LEU A 151 17.55 -3.54 -4.77
N PHE A 152 17.45 -4.05 -3.55
CA PHE A 152 16.33 -4.87 -3.11
C PHE A 152 15.35 -4.05 -2.27
N ILE A 153 14.06 -4.24 -2.52
CA ILE A 153 12.97 -3.67 -1.71
C ILE A 153 12.02 -4.82 -1.37
N LEU A 154 12.08 -5.27 -0.14
CA LEU A 154 11.24 -6.34 0.38
C LEU A 154 10.04 -5.72 1.09
N ALA A 155 8.83 -6.18 0.82
CA ALA A 155 7.63 -5.72 1.51
C ALA A 155 6.92 -6.91 2.18
N THR A 156 6.38 -6.70 3.39
CA THR A 156 5.69 -7.74 4.15
C THR A 156 4.62 -7.18 5.08
N THR A 157 3.56 -7.92 5.26
CA THR A 157 2.57 -7.69 6.32
C THR A 157 2.89 -8.42 7.62
N GLU A 158 3.81 -9.41 7.56
CA GLU A 158 4.14 -10.31 8.68
C GLU A 158 5.67 -10.35 8.91
N PRO A 159 6.24 -9.29 9.53
CA PRO A 159 7.69 -9.19 9.72
C PRO A 159 8.27 -10.29 10.63
N GLU A 160 7.47 -10.86 11.53
CA GLU A 160 7.86 -11.95 12.43
C GLU A 160 8.15 -13.27 11.70
N LYS A 161 7.63 -13.44 10.47
CA LYS A 161 7.92 -14.60 9.63
C LYS A 161 9.22 -14.47 8.84
N ILE A 162 9.83 -13.29 8.84
CA ILE A 162 11.08 -13.06 8.09
C ILE A 162 12.28 -13.56 8.92
N PRO A 163 13.18 -14.39 8.33
CA PRO A 163 14.36 -14.85 9.02
C PRO A 163 15.26 -13.70 9.51
N LEU A 164 15.78 -13.81 10.73
CA LEU A 164 16.69 -12.81 11.32
C LEU A 164 17.91 -12.53 10.44
N THR A 165 18.37 -13.53 9.69
CA THR A 165 19.47 -13.42 8.73
C THR A 165 19.17 -12.46 7.58
N ILE A 166 17.90 -12.33 7.16
CA ILE A 166 17.45 -11.34 6.18
C ILE A 166 17.29 -9.98 6.86
N LEU A 167 16.64 -9.95 8.04
CA LEU A 167 16.38 -8.71 8.78
C LEU A 167 17.67 -7.93 9.09
N SER A 168 18.76 -8.64 9.41
CA SER A 168 20.06 -8.02 9.74
C SER A 168 20.78 -7.38 8.54
N ARG A 169 20.34 -7.66 7.31
CA ARG A 169 20.94 -7.16 6.06
C ARG A 169 20.11 -6.08 5.36
N CYS A 170 18.95 -5.76 5.92
CA CYS A 170 18.04 -4.77 5.35
C CYS A 170 17.93 -3.53 6.24
N GLN A 171 17.86 -2.36 5.62
CA GLN A 171 17.39 -1.16 6.32
C GLN A 171 15.87 -1.27 6.48
N ARG A 172 15.38 -1.25 7.72
CA ARG A 172 13.98 -1.52 8.04
C ARG A 172 13.21 -0.22 8.20
N TYR A 173 12.00 -0.20 7.61
CA TYR A 173 11.00 0.84 7.77
C TYR A 173 9.65 0.21 8.12
N GLU A 174 9.07 0.65 9.21
CA GLU A 174 7.79 0.16 9.70
C GLU A 174 6.67 1.14 9.31
N PHE A 175 5.73 0.66 8.53
CA PHE A 175 4.54 1.39 8.13
C PHE A 175 3.48 1.28 9.23
N HIS A 176 2.91 2.40 9.61
CA HIS A 176 1.87 2.46 10.62
C HIS A 176 0.48 2.56 9.96
N ARG A 177 -0.55 2.19 10.71
CA ARG A 177 -1.93 2.51 10.35
C ARG A 177 -2.06 4.00 10.14
N ILE A 178 -2.74 4.40 9.08
CA ILE A 178 -2.99 5.81 8.79
C ILE A 178 -4.12 6.28 9.72
N SER A 179 -4.02 7.49 10.25
CA SER A 179 -5.05 8.03 11.12
C SER A 179 -6.39 8.19 10.38
N VAL A 180 -7.49 8.04 11.12
CA VAL A 180 -8.84 8.25 10.56
C VAL A 180 -8.94 9.64 9.93
N GLU A 181 -8.38 10.66 10.58
CA GLU A 181 -8.40 12.03 10.07
C GLU A 181 -7.62 12.18 8.75
N ASP A 182 -6.42 11.60 8.65
CA ASP A 182 -5.64 11.65 7.40
C ASP A 182 -6.37 10.92 6.25
N ILE A 183 -7.01 9.79 6.54
CA ILE A 183 -7.82 9.06 5.55
C ILE A 183 -9.03 9.88 5.13
N LYS A 184 -9.80 10.43 6.08
CA LYS A 184 -10.97 11.29 5.85
C LYS A 184 -10.62 12.46 4.92
N GLN A 185 -9.57 13.21 5.27
CA GLN A 185 -9.12 14.36 4.47
C GLN A 185 -8.74 13.94 3.05
N HIS A 186 -8.07 12.79 2.92
CA HIS A 186 -7.69 12.29 1.60
C HIS A 186 -8.88 11.80 0.78
N LEU A 187 -9.89 11.19 1.41
CA LEU A 187 -11.14 10.81 0.74
C LEU A 187 -11.91 12.03 0.23
N LEU A 188 -12.04 13.08 1.06
CA LEU A 188 -12.69 14.34 0.65
C LEU A 188 -11.93 15.02 -0.50
N TYR A 189 -10.61 15.02 -0.45
CA TYR A 189 -9.78 15.54 -1.55
C TYR A 189 -10.05 14.77 -2.85
N ILE A 190 -10.01 13.44 -2.82
CA ILE A 190 -10.26 12.59 -3.99
C ILE A 190 -11.68 12.73 -4.52
N ALA A 191 -12.67 12.79 -3.64
CA ALA A 191 -14.06 12.99 -3.99
C ALA A 191 -14.26 14.31 -4.76
N LYS A 192 -13.65 15.39 -4.28
CA LYS A 192 -13.66 16.70 -4.94
C LYS A 192 -13.01 16.65 -6.32
N GLU A 193 -11.81 16.06 -6.43
CA GLU A 193 -11.06 15.97 -7.71
C GLU A 193 -11.70 14.99 -8.72
N SER A 194 -12.62 14.17 -8.27
CA SER A 194 -13.32 13.17 -9.10
C SER A 194 -14.79 13.51 -9.34
N ASP A 195 -15.23 14.72 -8.98
CA ASP A 195 -16.63 15.18 -9.07
C ASP A 195 -17.63 14.21 -8.40
N MET A 196 -17.23 13.64 -7.26
CA MET A 196 -18.07 12.76 -6.44
C MET A 196 -18.53 13.50 -5.19
N PRO A 197 -19.81 13.88 -5.08
CA PRO A 197 -20.31 14.57 -3.89
C PRO A 197 -20.31 13.61 -2.69
N LEU A 198 -19.43 13.85 -1.73
CA LEU A 198 -19.22 13.06 -0.49
C LEU A 198 -19.38 13.97 0.72
N THR A 199 -20.22 13.59 1.68
CA THR A 199 -20.33 14.32 2.95
C THR A 199 -19.17 13.99 3.89
N GLU A 200 -18.89 14.89 4.83
CA GLU A 200 -17.83 14.66 5.83
C GLU A 200 -18.13 13.44 6.71
N ASP A 201 -19.38 13.22 7.09
CA ASP A 201 -19.81 12.10 7.93
C ASP A 201 -19.67 10.77 7.20
N ALA A 202 -19.98 10.74 5.89
CA ALA A 202 -19.73 9.57 5.05
C ALA A 202 -18.24 9.26 4.91
N ALA A 203 -17.41 10.29 4.70
CA ALA A 203 -15.96 10.15 4.64
C ALA A 203 -15.37 9.63 5.95
N ASP A 204 -15.89 10.12 7.09
CA ASP A 204 -15.48 9.66 8.42
C ASP A 204 -15.82 8.18 8.65
N LEU A 205 -17.04 7.78 8.30
CA LEU A 205 -17.50 6.40 8.39
C LEU A 205 -16.64 5.45 7.56
N ILE A 206 -16.34 5.80 6.31
CA ILE A 206 -15.46 5.02 5.43
C ILE A 206 -14.05 4.95 6.01
N ALA A 207 -13.52 6.07 6.53
CA ALA A 207 -12.19 6.13 7.13
C ALA A 207 -12.05 5.24 8.38
N VAL A 208 -13.06 5.25 9.26
CA VAL A 208 -13.13 4.36 10.43
C VAL A 208 -13.17 2.89 9.99
N ARG A 209 -13.99 2.58 8.99
CA ARG A 209 -14.17 1.21 8.49
C ARG A 209 -12.92 0.64 7.82
N ALA A 210 -12.11 1.49 7.20
CA ALA A 210 -10.87 1.12 6.52
C ALA A 210 -9.74 0.72 7.48
N ASP A 211 -9.89 0.93 8.80
CA ASP A 211 -8.97 0.47 9.85
C ASP A 211 -7.50 0.82 9.55
N GLY A 212 -7.27 2.04 9.07
CA GLY A 212 -5.92 2.56 8.77
C GLY A 212 -5.33 2.14 7.43
N GLY A 213 -6.09 1.44 6.57
CA GLY A 213 -5.69 1.06 5.21
C GLY A 213 -6.27 1.99 4.15
N LEU A 214 -5.47 2.89 3.57
CA LEU A 214 -5.95 3.82 2.53
C LEU A 214 -6.48 3.10 1.28
N ARG A 215 -5.86 1.96 0.91
CA ARG A 215 -6.35 1.16 -0.23
C ARG A 215 -7.76 0.65 0.01
N ASP A 216 -8.05 0.20 1.23
CA ASP A 216 -9.35 -0.34 1.61
C ASP A 216 -10.37 0.80 1.69
N ALA A 217 -9.99 1.98 2.20
CA ALA A 217 -10.82 3.19 2.18
C ALA A 217 -11.22 3.60 0.76
N LEU A 218 -10.26 3.63 -0.17
CA LEU A 218 -10.54 3.95 -1.57
C LEU A 218 -11.40 2.89 -2.27
N SER A 219 -11.26 1.62 -1.89
CA SER A 219 -12.09 0.55 -2.42
C SER A 219 -13.54 0.65 -1.92
N LEU A 220 -13.73 1.01 -0.64
CA LEU A 220 -15.06 1.27 -0.07
C LEU A 220 -15.72 2.49 -0.71
N LEU A 221 -14.97 3.61 -0.88
CA LEU A 221 -15.49 4.79 -1.57
C LEU A 221 -15.90 4.46 -3.00
N ASP A 222 -15.09 3.70 -3.72
CA ASP A 222 -15.34 3.25 -5.08
C ASP A 222 -16.61 2.39 -5.19
N GLN A 223 -16.78 1.47 -4.24
CA GLN A 223 -17.95 0.61 -4.14
C GLN A 223 -19.23 1.46 -3.90
N CYS A 224 -19.20 2.36 -2.91
CA CYS A 224 -20.36 3.22 -2.61
C CYS A 224 -20.68 4.16 -3.76
N SER A 225 -19.67 4.82 -4.35
CA SER A 225 -19.88 5.75 -5.47
C SER A 225 -20.42 5.08 -6.74
N SER A 226 -20.13 3.80 -6.93
CA SER A 226 -20.63 3.02 -8.08
C SER A 226 -22.03 2.47 -7.86
N ALA A 227 -22.49 2.35 -6.62
CA ALA A 227 -23.77 1.76 -6.25
C ALA A 227 -24.83 2.81 -5.93
N THR A 228 -24.43 4.05 -5.62
CA THR A 228 -25.37 5.13 -5.27
C THR A 228 -26.08 5.68 -6.50
N GLU A 229 -27.40 5.88 -6.38
CA GLU A 229 -28.23 6.66 -7.31
C GLU A 229 -28.47 8.10 -6.80
N ALA A 230 -28.02 8.40 -5.57
CA ALA A 230 -28.22 9.71 -4.95
C ALA A 230 -27.28 10.76 -5.53
N ALA A 231 -27.71 12.02 -5.46
CA ALA A 231 -26.90 13.16 -5.88
C ALA A 231 -25.68 13.40 -4.99
N THR A 232 -25.71 12.86 -3.75
CA THR A 232 -24.64 13.04 -2.75
C THR A 232 -24.56 11.77 -1.89
N LEU A 233 -23.38 11.22 -1.73
CA LEU A 233 -23.12 10.09 -0.85
C LEU A 233 -23.03 10.58 0.60
N ASP A 234 -24.05 10.29 1.40
CA ASP A 234 -24.11 10.61 2.83
C ASP A 234 -23.84 9.36 3.70
N ALA A 235 -23.79 9.56 5.02
CA ALA A 235 -23.52 8.48 5.96
C ALA A 235 -24.62 7.41 5.96
N ALA A 236 -25.90 7.79 5.81
CA ALA A 236 -27.02 6.85 5.80
C ALA A 236 -26.89 5.90 4.61
N GLU A 237 -26.59 6.43 3.46
CA GLU A 237 -26.40 5.67 2.23
C GLU A 237 -25.16 4.74 2.31
N VAL A 238 -24.07 5.21 2.92
CA VAL A 238 -22.89 4.36 3.18
C VAL A 238 -23.24 3.19 4.12
N TYR A 239 -24.05 3.41 5.17
CA TYR A 239 -24.54 2.35 6.03
C TYR A 239 -25.32 1.29 5.23
N ASP A 240 -26.26 1.71 4.41
CA ASP A 240 -27.10 0.83 3.61
C ASP A 240 -26.29 0.06 2.57
N LEU A 241 -25.44 0.75 1.80
CA LEU A 241 -24.64 0.14 0.73
C LEU A 241 -23.58 -0.85 1.22
N LEU A 242 -23.02 -0.61 2.40
CA LEU A 242 -22.03 -1.51 3.01
C LEU A 242 -22.66 -2.56 3.92
N GLY A 243 -23.98 -2.57 4.09
CA GLY A 243 -24.69 -3.47 4.99
C GLY A 243 -24.24 -3.33 6.45
N LEU A 244 -23.98 -2.09 6.89
CA LEU A 244 -23.48 -1.84 8.23
C LEU A 244 -24.64 -1.64 9.19
N THR A 245 -24.52 -2.26 10.36
CA THR A 245 -25.48 -2.00 11.45
C THR A 245 -25.21 -0.65 12.08
N GLY A 246 -26.22 0.21 12.14
CA GLY A 246 -26.11 1.53 12.76
C GLY A 246 -25.72 1.42 14.24
N LYS A 247 -24.84 2.33 14.69
CA LYS A 247 -24.37 2.38 16.08
C LYS A 247 -25.53 2.44 17.08
N ASP A 248 -26.58 3.18 16.74
CA ASP A 248 -27.76 3.31 17.60
C ASP A 248 -28.54 1.99 17.74
N GLN A 249 -28.59 1.19 16.68
CA GLN A 249 -29.20 -0.15 16.71
C GLN A 249 -28.40 -1.10 17.60
N ILE A 250 -27.08 -1.05 17.55
CA ILE A 250 -26.20 -1.85 18.42
C ILE A 250 -26.35 -1.43 19.89
N ILE A 251 -26.40 -0.12 20.16
CA ILE A 251 -26.64 0.41 21.51
C ILE A 251 -28.00 -0.03 22.02
N THR A 252 -29.06 0.11 21.22
CA THR A 252 -30.41 -0.32 21.58
C THR A 252 -30.47 -1.82 21.85
N LEU A 253 -29.85 -2.63 20.98
CA LEU A 253 -29.74 -4.08 21.20
C LEU A 253 -29.03 -4.42 22.53
N SER A 254 -27.93 -3.72 22.81
CA SER A 254 -27.21 -3.89 24.07
C SER A 254 -28.09 -3.53 25.29
N HIS A 255 -28.86 -2.44 25.21
CA HIS A 255 -29.81 -2.06 26.27
C HIS A 255 -30.88 -3.14 26.52
N HIS A 256 -31.48 -3.68 25.45
CA HIS A 256 -32.46 -4.76 25.59
C HIS A 256 -31.84 -6.01 26.21
N ILE A 257 -30.61 -6.37 25.86
CA ILE A 257 -29.87 -7.51 26.47
C ILE A 257 -29.65 -7.27 27.96
N PHE A 258 -29.13 -6.09 28.36
CA PHE A 258 -28.82 -5.77 29.76
C PHE A 258 -30.09 -5.65 30.61
N ASN A 259 -31.22 -5.22 30.04
CA ASN A 259 -32.49 -5.15 30.74
C ASN A 259 -33.24 -6.51 30.81
N GLY A 260 -32.74 -7.56 30.14
CA GLY A 260 -33.40 -8.87 30.10
C GLY A 260 -34.64 -8.93 29.20
N GLU A 261 -34.80 -7.97 28.28
CA GLU A 261 -35.94 -7.82 27.38
C GLU A 261 -35.78 -8.76 26.16
N SER A 262 -35.96 -10.07 26.39
CA SER A 262 -35.66 -11.12 25.41
C SER A 262 -36.46 -11.00 24.10
N GLY A 263 -37.72 -10.57 24.19
CA GLY A 263 -38.59 -10.37 22.99
C GLY A 263 -38.10 -9.27 22.09
N GLU A 264 -37.81 -8.09 22.65
CA GLU A 264 -37.29 -6.92 21.94
C GLU A 264 -35.90 -7.21 21.40
N THR A 265 -35.03 -7.89 22.19
CA THR A 265 -33.69 -8.32 21.76
C THR A 265 -33.76 -9.17 20.50
N LEU A 266 -34.59 -10.23 20.48
CA LEU A 266 -34.76 -11.10 19.31
C LEU A 266 -35.34 -10.36 18.12
N THR A 267 -36.35 -9.52 18.34
CA THR A 267 -37.00 -8.74 17.26
C THR A 267 -35.99 -7.78 16.61
N LEU A 268 -35.18 -7.10 17.40
CA LEU A 268 -34.17 -6.18 16.88
C LEU A 268 -33.02 -6.96 16.21
N PHE A 269 -32.58 -8.08 16.80
CA PHE A 269 -31.51 -8.93 16.25
C PHE A 269 -31.85 -9.45 14.82
N TYR A 270 -33.11 -9.82 14.58
CA TYR A 270 -33.53 -10.28 13.24
C TYR A 270 -33.73 -9.14 12.24
N ARG A 271 -33.74 -7.87 12.68
CA ARG A 271 -33.82 -6.68 11.81
C ARG A 271 -32.46 -6.10 11.42
N ILE A 272 -31.43 -6.39 12.20
CA ILE A 272 -30.05 -6.00 11.97
C ILE A 272 -29.36 -7.02 11.05
#